data_30000fc6551133a9fd1ca2ca739a12b5
#
_entry.id   30000fc6551133a9fd1ca2ca739a12b5
#
_cell.length_a   1.000
_cell.length_b   1.000
_cell.length_c   1.000
_cell.angle_alpha   90.00
_cell.angle_beta   90.00
_cell.angle_gamma   90.00
#
_symmetry.space_group_name_H-M   'P 1'
#
loop_
_entity.id
_entity.type
_entity.pdbx_description
1 polymer ?
#
loop_
_entity_poly.entity_id
_entity_poly.type
_entity_poly.pdbx_seq_one_letter_code
_entity_poly.pdbx_strand_id
1 'polypeptide(L)'
;MSPPSVSTDATSAPVFTHSAAMRPQLQFSACKEFSAVSASCSNNFTKGVKVSPDGLCLLTNSDDHILRLFETNSDDSGCDTSILQAKEGGTVYDYQWYPFMTSADPNSCIFVSTSRDQPVHLWDAYTGELRASYRAYDHLDELASAQSLAFNSTGTKLFAGFDRMIRFFDLSQPSRDFRARPLTKTRRARKGQRGLISTLHFNPDHSKIYAAGSYGGTTCVYTEDEGEELLALRDHDGRGISQVKFSPCGRFLFTAARRDARIHCWDIRATNEILHSFNRVADSNQRVEFDLHCGGRYLATGNRTGRVMLYDVLTGALLDESIQLPDCANGVSFFPDPTRAMVAVSSGQRHYDLPEDMMEEEEGIVNGVERAKSAANLLQVYDFQVPQHDEINNKPDSASAAVI
;
A
#
# COMPACT_ATOMS: atom_id res chain seq x y z
N MET A 1 -19.61 69.51 -1.81
CA MET A 1 -19.87 68.42 -0.88
C MET A 1 -19.38 67.15 -1.54
N SER A 2 -18.20 66.71 -1.15
CA SER A 2 -17.57 65.50 -1.63
C SER A 2 -17.93 64.33 -0.69
N PRO A 3 -18.16 63.10 -1.21
CA PRO A 3 -18.45 61.96 -0.33
C PRO A 3 -17.20 61.42 0.37
N PRO A 4 -17.36 60.80 1.54
CA PRO A 4 -16.22 60.33 2.34
C PRO A 4 -15.61 59.03 1.75
N SER A 5 -14.30 58.99 1.81
CA SER A 5 -13.48 57.82 1.44
C SER A 5 -13.69 56.67 2.43
N VAL A 6 -14.05 55.52 1.92
CA VAL A 6 -14.12 54.26 2.66
C VAL A 6 -12.72 53.63 2.66
N SER A 7 -12.10 53.54 3.84
CA SER A 7 -10.89 52.80 4.08
C SER A 7 -11.20 51.33 4.10
N THR A 8 -10.67 50.57 3.15
CA THR A 8 -10.66 49.08 3.16
C THR A 8 -9.50 48.61 4.01
N ASP A 9 -9.78 48.27 5.26
CA ASP A 9 -8.86 47.48 6.08
C ASP A 9 -8.83 46.04 5.51
N ALA A 10 -7.73 45.73 4.85
CA ALA A 10 -7.42 44.37 4.44
C ALA A 10 -7.03 43.57 5.70
N THR A 11 -7.97 42.78 6.20
CA THR A 11 -7.72 41.80 7.26
C THR A 11 -6.79 40.74 6.67
N SER A 12 -5.52 40.79 7.02
CA SER A 12 -4.53 39.78 6.70
C SER A 12 -4.95 38.46 7.34
N ALA A 13 -5.16 37.46 6.52
CA ALA A 13 -5.36 36.07 6.97
C ALA A 13 -4.16 35.64 7.85
N PRO A 14 -4.39 34.88 8.93
CA PRO A 14 -3.31 34.43 9.79
C PRO A 14 -2.37 33.54 8.97
N VAL A 15 -1.13 33.96 8.81
CA VAL A 15 -0.03 33.15 8.32
C VAL A 15 0.21 32.07 9.37
N PHE A 16 -0.21 30.84 9.09
CA PHE A 16 0.13 29.68 9.92
C PHE A 16 1.65 29.51 9.86
N THR A 17 2.30 29.91 10.93
CA THR A 17 3.73 29.71 11.16
C THR A 17 4.04 28.23 11.24
N HIS A 18 5.04 27.82 10.50
CA HIS A 18 5.72 26.55 10.39
C HIS A 18 5.44 25.52 11.50
N SER A 19 4.75 24.45 11.14
CA SER A 19 4.78 23.18 11.85
C SER A 19 6.25 22.76 12.01
N ALA A 20 6.66 22.38 13.22
CA ALA A 20 7.97 21.82 13.46
C ALA A 20 8.15 20.61 12.51
N ALA A 21 9.19 20.66 11.67
CA ALA A 21 9.43 19.61 10.68
C ALA A 21 9.54 18.25 11.40
N MET A 22 8.70 17.32 11.02
CA MET A 22 8.80 15.95 11.49
C MET A 22 10.12 15.39 10.98
N ARG A 23 11.04 15.02 11.88
CA ARG A 23 12.32 14.43 11.50
C ARG A 23 12.23 12.93 11.65
N PRO A 24 12.34 12.16 10.55
CA PRO A 24 12.36 10.71 10.61
C PRO A 24 13.66 10.22 11.26
N GLN A 25 13.54 9.27 12.18
CA GLN A 25 14.68 8.56 12.78
C GLN A 25 14.70 7.13 12.26
N LEU A 26 15.84 6.71 11.72
CA LEU A 26 16.06 5.33 11.29
C LEU A 26 16.16 4.43 12.53
N GLN A 27 15.31 3.39 12.58
CA GLN A 27 15.24 2.41 13.66
C GLN A 27 15.82 1.05 13.25
N PHE A 28 15.64 0.67 11.98
CA PHE A 28 16.03 -0.65 11.47
C PHE A 28 16.48 -0.54 10.02
N SER A 29 17.46 -1.37 9.61
CA SER A 29 17.90 -1.46 8.22
C SER A 29 18.37 -2.89 7.89
N ALA A 30 17.85 -3.50 6.85
CA ALA A 30 18.29 -4.77 6.30
C ALA A 30 18.60 -4.63 4.79
N CYS A 31 19.77 -5.13 4.38
CA CYS A 31 20.19 -5.09 2.98
C CYS A 31 20.86 -6.38 2.50
N LYS A 32 21.52 -7.14 3.38
CA LYS A 32 22.33 -8.31 3.01
C LYS A 32 21.53 -9.42 2.34
N GLU A 33 20.28 -9.61 2.77
CA GLU A 33 19.37 -10.63 2.25
C GLU A 33 18.96 -10.40 0.79
N PHE A 34 19.07 -9.17 0.30
CA PHE A 34 18.69 -8.80 -1.04
C PHE A 34 19.88 -8.74 -2.01
N SER A 35 21.04 -9.25 -1.60
CA SER A 35 22.19 -9.37 -2.47
C SER A 35 21.92 -10.37 -3.59
N ALA A 36 22.50 -10.15 -4.76
CA ALA A 36 22.35 -11.04 -5.90
C ALA A 36 22.82 -12.46 -5.58
N VAL A 37 21.92 -13.43 -5.70
CA VAL A 37 22.16 -14.83 -5.27
C VAL A 37 22.71 -15.70 -6.40
N SER A 38 22.62 -15.27 -7.67
CA SER A 38 23.09 -16.06 -8.81
C SER A 38 23.54 -15.22 -10.00
N ALA A 39 24.39 -15.80 -10.83
CA ALA A 39 24.86 -15.17 -12.08
C ALA A 39 23.73 -14.85 -13.08
N SER A 40 22.54 -15.41 -12.90
CA SER A 40 21.36 -15.14 -13.73
C SER A 40 20.45 -14.04 -13.19
N CYS A 41 20.65 -13.57 -11.97
CA CYS A 41 19.87 -12.52 -11.34
C CYS A 41 20.82 -11.45 -10.80
N SER A 42 21.11 -10.45 -11.65
CA SER A 42 22.04 -9.36 -11.30
C SER A 42 21.47 -8.42 -10.22
N ASN A 43 20.15 -8.44 -10.00
CA ASN A 43 19.47 -7.56 -9.05
C ASN A 43 18.27 -8.25 -8.44
N ASN A 44 18.36 -8.59 -7.15
CA ASN A 44 17.25 -9.13 -6.36
C ASN A 44 16.48 -8.00 -5.66
N PHE A 45 15.78 -7.17 -6.44
CA PHE A 45 15.08 -6.03 -5.88
C PHE A 45 13.83 -6.42 -5.07
N THR A 46 13.61 -5.69 -3.98
CA THR A 46 12.38 -5.79 -3.18
C THR A 46 11.19 -5.23 -3.95
N LYS A 47 10.00 -5.76 -3.74
CA LYS A 47 8.78 -5.36 -4.46
C LYS A 47 7.71 -4.74 -3.56
N GLY A 48 7.89 -4.79 -2.27
CA GLY A 48 6.97 -4.24 -1.28
C GLY A 48 7.27 -4.70 0.12
N VAL A 49 6.61 -4.09 1.11
CA VAL A 49 6.69 -4.45 2.52
C VAL A 49 5.32 -4.35 3.17
N LYS A 50 4.99 -5.26 4.09
CA LYS A 50 3.78 -5.21 4.90
C LYS A 50 4.10 -5.50 6.35
N VAL A 51 3.76 -4.58 7.22
CA VAL A 51 3.85 -4.75 8.67
C VAL A 51 2.76 -5.71 9.12
N SER A 52 3.07 -6.57 10.08
CA SER A 52 2.10 -7.47 10.69
C SER A 52 1.03 -6.69 11.49
N PRO A 53 -0.19 -7.21 11.66
CA PRO A 53 -1.24 -6.53 12.41
C PRO A 53 -0.90 -6.22 13.87
N ASP A 54 0.02 -6.97 14.48
CA ASP A 54 0.52 -6.73 15.83
C ASP A 54 1.76 -5.82 15.88
N GLY A 55 2.32 -5.45 14.72
CA GLY A 55 3.47 -4.54 14.61
C GLY A 55 4.84 -5.16 14.95
N LEU A 56 4.92 -6.48 15.14
CA LEU A 56 6.16 -7.13 15.55
C LEU A 56 7.01 -7.65 14.39
N CYS A 57 6.40 -7.86 13.21
CA CYS A 57 7.06 -8.46 12.07
C CYS A 57 6.86 -7.65 10.78
N LEU A 58 7.83 -7.76 9.88
CA LEU A 58 7.80 -7.23 8.52
C LEU A 58 7.84 -8.38 7.53
N LEU A 59 6.90 -8.40 6.58
CA LEU A 59 6.88 -9.34 5.48
C LEU A 59 7.21 -8.62 4.18
N THR A 60 8.21 -9.11 3.46
CA THR A 60 8.64 -8.55 2.17
C THR A 60 8.65 -9.62 1.09
N ASN A 61 8.57 -9.20 -0.15
CA ASN A 61 8.84 -10.05 -1.31
C ASN A 61 9.93 -9.43 -2.19
N SER A 62 10.67 -10.27 -2.90
CA SER A 62 11.75 -9.87 -3.81
C SER A 62 11.68 -10.60 -5.15
N ASP A 63 12.55 -10.25 -6.07
CA ASP A 63 12.49 -10.77 -7.45
C ASP A 63 12.88 -12.25 -7.55
N ASP A 64 13.56 -12.80 -6.54
CA ASP A 64 13.88 -14.22 -6.39
C ASP A 64 12.69 -15.10 -5.96
N HIS A 65 11.48 -14.54 -5.89
CA HIS A 65 10.23 -15.22 -5.54
C HIS A 65 10.20 -15.71 -4.08
N ILE A 66 10.99 -15.13 -3.20
CA ILE A 66 11.01 -15.48 -1.78
C ILE A 66 10.30 -14.39 -0.98
N LEU A 67 9.38 -14.81 -0.12
CA LEU A 67 8.80 -14.00 0.92
C LEU A 67 9.68 -14.12 2.15
N ARG A 68 10.14 -12.98 2.68
CA ARG A 68 11.04 -12.92 3.84
C ARG A 68 10.36 -12.22 5.00
N LEU A 69 10.49 -12.82 6.17
CA LEU A 69 9.98 -12.30 7.43
C LEU A 69 11.13 -11.79 8.29
N PHE A 70 10.97 -10.57 8.83
CA PHE A 70 11.92 -9.92 9.74
C PHE A 70 11.18 -9.54 11.03
N GLU A 71 11.86 -9.68 12.17
CA GLU A 71 11.39 -9.13 13.45
C GLU A 71 11.87 -7.69 13.62
N THR A 72 11.01 -6.87 14.24
CA THR A 72 11.30 -5.44 14.46
C THR A 72 11.91 -5.15 15.83
N ASN A 73 11.77 -6.04 16.80
CA ASN A 73 12.13 -5.85 18.21
C ASN A 73 13.43 -6.57 18.63
N SER A 74 14.31 -6.90 17.71
CA SER A 74 15.61 -7.47 18.13
C SER A 74 16.45 -6.38 18.77
N ASP A 75 16.71 -6.50 20.08
CA ASP A 75 17.60 -5.64 20.87
C ASP A 75 19.06 -5.68 20.39
N ASP A 76 19.36 -6.55 19.45
CA ASP A 76 20.67 -6.70 18.84
C ASP A 76 20.72 -5.88 17.53
N SER A 77 21.56 -4.87 17.53
CA SER A 77 21.84 -3.94 16.43
C SER A 77 22.42 -4.61 15.15
N GLY A 78 22.06 -5.85 14.88
CA GLY A 78 22.62 -6.69 13.82
C GLY A 78 21.68 -7.69 13.16
N CYS A 79 20.37 -7.67 13.39
CA CYS A 79 19.47 -8.61 12.72
C CYS A 79 19.13 -8.15 11.29
N ASP A 80 20.16 -8.08 10.44
CA ASP A 80 20.03 -7.83 9.00
C ASP A 80 19.48 -9.05 8.24
N THR A 81 19.14 -10.15 8.94
CA THR A 81 18.76 -11.43 8.35
C THR A 81 17.30 -11.74 8.61
N SER A 82 16.65 -12.33 7.61
CA SER A 82 15.28 -12.82 7.75
C SER A 82 15.23 -14.02 8.70
N ILE A 83 14.26 -14.02 9.61
CA ILE A 83 14.02 -15.16 10.52
C ILE A 83 13.34 -16.32 9.80
N LEU A 84 12.65 -16.04 8.69
CA LEU A 84 11.90 -17.02 7.93
C LEU A 84 11.89 -16.67 6.45
N GLN A 85 11.93 -17.70 5.61
CA GLN A 85 11.85 -17.57 4.15
C GLN A 85 10.83 -18.57 3.59
N ALA A 86 9.80 -18.06 2.92
CA ALA A 86 8.80 -18.86 2.20
C ALA A 86 9.02 -18.69 0.69
N LYS A 87 9.41 -19.78 0.03
CA LYS A 87 9.73 -19.75 -1.41
C LYS A 87 8.50 -20.10 -2.25
N GLU A 88 8.14 -19.20 -3.15
CA GLU A 88 7.09 -19.40 -4.14
C GLU A 88 7.65 -20.01 -5.44
N GLY A 89 6.75 -20.67 -6.20
CA GLY A 89 7.10 -21.29 -7.47
C GLY A 89 7.26 -20.30 -8.63
N GLY A 90 6.88 -19.06 -8.46
CA GLY A 90 6.92 -18.01 -9.48
C GLY A 90 6.85 -16.61 -8.91
N THR A 91 6.82 -15.62 -9.81
CA THR A 91 6.72 -14.22 -9.40
C THR A 91 5.51 -13.98 -8.52
N VAL A 92 5.74 -13.48 -7.32
CA VAL A 92 4.68 -13.11 -6.36
C VAL A 92 3.93 -11.88 -6.88
N TYR A 93 2.61 -11.99 -6.97
CA TYR A 93 1.74 -10.91 -7.41
C TYR A 93 1.19 -10.10 -6.25
N ASP A 94 0.76 -10.78 -5.17
CA ASP A 94 0.27 -10.16 -3.94
C ASP A 94 0.48 -11.10 -2.75
N TYR A 95 0.52 -10.54 -1.56
CA TYR A 95 0.60 -11.26 -0.30
C TYR A 95 -0.10 -10.45 0.79
N GLN A 96 -0.70 -11.10 1.79
CA GLN A 96 -1.46 -10.43 2.84
C GLN A 96 -1.29 -11.16 4.17
N TRP A 97 -1.13 -10.40 5.25
CA TRP A 97 -1.27 -10.92 6.59
C TRP A 97 -2.71 -11.28 6.89
N TYR A 98 -2.91 -12.28 7.74
CA TYR A 98 -4.22 -12.53 8.33
C TYR A 98 -4.61 -11.34 9.22
N PRO A 99 -5.81 -10.73 9.06
CA PRO A 99 -6.13 -9.46 9.71
C PRO A 99 -6.17 -9.51 11.24
N PHE A 100 -6.38 -10.70 11.82
CA PHE A 100 -6.37 -10.90 13.27
C PHE A 100 -5.12 -11.63 13.75
N MET A 101 -4.04 -11.55 12.99
CA MET A 101 -2.75 -12.12 13.37
C MET A 101 -2.25 -11.45 14.65
N THR A 102 -1.84 -12.28 15.60
CA THR A 102 -1.11 -11.89 16.81
C THR A 102 -0.06 -12.92 17.12
N SER A 103 1.15 -12.48 17.47
CA SER A 103 2.26 -13.35 17.84
C SER A 103 2.01 -14.15 19.13
N ALA A 104 0.99 -13.76 19.92
CA ALA A 104 0.58 -14.49 21.10
C ALA A 104 -0.20 -15.77 20.78
N ASP A 105 -0.83 -15.87 19.59
CA ASP A 105 -1.58 -17.06 19.16
C ASP A 105 -0.96 -17.63 17.86
N PRO A 106 -0.19 -18.72 17.94
CA PRO A 106 0.43 -19.36 16.78
C PRO A 106 -0.55 -19.78 15.69
N ASN A 107 -1.82 -20.06 16.02
CA ASN A 107 -2.82 -20.42 15.01
C ASN A 107 -3.21 -19.25 14.11
N SER A 108 -3.15 -18.03 14.64
CA SER A 108 -3.42 -16.80 13.90
C SER A 108 -2.22 -16.29 13.12
N CYS A 109 -1.00 -16.78 13.41
CA CYS A 109 0.22 -16.36 12.74
C CYS A 109 0.33 -16.96 11.35
N ILE A 110 -0.45 -16.41 10.43
CA ILE A 110 -0.54 -16.85 9.04
C ILE A 110 -0.51 -15.67 8.08
N PHE A 111 0.01 -15.91 6.90
CA PHE A 111 -0.10 -15.02 5.76
C PHE A 111 -0.45 -15.80 4.49
N VAL A 112 -0.99 -15.13 3.52
CA VAL A 112 -1.31 -15.70 2.21
C VAL A 112 -0.48 -15.04 1.12
N SER A 113 -0.21 -15.80 0.06
CA SER A 113 0.47 -15.30 -1.12
C SER A 113 -0.17 -15.84 -2.39
N THR A 114 -0.01 -15.11 -3.47
CA THR A 114 -0.33 -15.57 -4.82
C THR A 114 0.85 -15.30 -5.73
N SER A 115 1.17 -16.28 -6.55
CA SER A 115 2.27 -16.20 -7.49
C SER A 115 1.86 -16.72 -8.86
N ARG A 116 2.73 -16.47 -9.84
CA ARG A 116 2.49 -16.86 -11.22
C ARG A 116 2.40 -18.38 -11.35
N ASP A 117 1.33 -18.85 -12.03
CA ASP A 117 1.07 -20.24 -12.34
C ASP A 117 1.00 -21.18 -11.10
N GLN A 118 0.70 -20.57 -9.92
CA GLN A 118 0.54 -21.27 -8.66
C GLN A 118 -0.84 -21.00 -8.05
N PRO A 119 -1.34 -21.90 -7.18
CA PRO A 119 -2.51 -21.63 -6.36
C PRO A 119 -2.24 -20.50 -5.35
N VAL A 120 -3.26 -20.08 -4.63
CA VAL A 120 -3.07 -19.23 -3.46
C VAL A 120 -2.58 -20.11 -2.32
N HIS A 121 -1.46 -19.73 -1.72
CA HIS A 121 -0.82 -20.43 -0.61
C HIS A 121 -1.12 -19.74 0.71
N LEU A 122 -1.40 -20.53 1.74
CA LEU A 122 -1.51 -20.12 3.13
C LEU A 122 -0.28 -20.63 3.89
N TRP A 123 0.52 -19.74 4.42
CA TRP A 123 1.78 -20.02 5.08
C TRP A 123 1.67 -19.84 6.59
N ASP A 124 2.40 -20.67 7.31
CA ASP A 124 2.65 -20.49 8.72
C ASP A 124 3.80 -19.49 8.93
N ALA A 125 3.54 -18.42 9.65
CA ALA A 125 4.54 -17.39 9.91
C ALA A 125 5.55 -17.75 11.02
N TYR A 126 5.33 -18.85 11.75
CA TYR A 126 6.29 -19.38 12.73
C TYR A 126 7.25 -20.38 12.13
N THR A 127 6.72 -21.31 11.31
CA THR A 127 7.50 -22.43 10.79
C THR A 127 7.98 -22.22 9.36
N GLY A 128 7.32 -21.31 8.60
CA GLY A 128 7.55 -21.14 7.16
C GLY A 128 6.94 -22.25 6.31
N GLU A 129 6.20 -23.15 6.91
CA GLU A 129 5.57 -24.27 6.21
C GLU A 129 4.26 -23.87 5.54
N LEU A 130 3.94 -24.57 4.47
CA LEU A 130 2.68 -24.42 3.75
C LEU A 130 1.56 -25.10 4.54
N ARG A 131 0.63 -24.32 5.12
CA ARG A 131 -0.54 -24.86 5.82
C ARG A 131 -1.64 -25.33 4.88
N ALA A 132 -1.89 -24.56 3.80
CA ALA A 132 -3.00 -24.83 2.89
C ALA A 132 -2.76 -24.24 1.49
N SER A 133 -3.51 -24.77 0.51
CA SER A 133 -3.55 -24.23 -0.86
C SER A 133 -4.99 -24.11 -1.35
N TYR A 134 -5.35 -22.96 -1.90
CA TYR A 134 -6.66 -22.69 -2.49
C TYR A 134 -6.51 -22.61 -4.01
N ARG A 135 -7.10 -23.59 -4.71
CA ARG A 135 -6.90 -23.78 -6.14
C ARG A 135 -8.08 -23.21 -6.92
N ALA A 136 -7.81 -22.30 -7.81
CA ALA A 136 -8.78 -21.74 -8.74
C ALA A 136 -8.54 -22.31 -10.14
N TYR A 137 -9.54 -22.90 -10.74
CA TYR A 137 -9.47 -23.44 -12.10
C TYR A 137 -10.32 -22.60 -13.06
N ASP A 138 -9.85 -22.44 -14.27
CA ASP A 138 -10.61 -21.79 -15.32
C ASP A 138 -11.60 -22.77 -16.01
N HIS A 139 -12.20 -22.35 -17.11
CA HIS A 139 -13.16 -23.15 -17.87
C HIS A 139 -12.51 -24.28 -18.69
N LEU A 140 -11.19 -24.32 -18.79
CA LEU A 140 -10.39 -25.37 -19.42
C LEU A 140 -9.81 -26.35 -18.40
N ASP A 141 -10.18 -26.20 -17.11
CA ASP A 141 -9.61 -26.93 -15.97
C ASP A 141 -8.09 -26.66 -15.80
N GLU A 142 -7.62 -25.48 -16.26
CA GLU A 142 -6.26 -25.00 -16.05
C GLU A 142 -6.20 -24.15 -14.78
N LEU A 143 -5.07 -24.21 -14.06
CA LEU A 143 -4.87 -23.44 -12.84
C LEU A 143 -4.79 -21.94 -13.17
N ALA A 144 -5.69 -21.16 -12.58
CA ALA A 144 -5.70 -19.71 -12.72
C ALA A 144 -5.01 -19.04 -11.52
N SER A 145 -4.05 -18.16 -11.80
CA SER A 145 -3.35 -17.37 -10.77
C SER A 145 -4.14 -16.13 -10.40
N ALA A 146 -4.30 -15.86 -9.11
CA ALA A 146 -4.89 -14.62 -8.64
C ALA A 146 -3.89 -13.47 -8.77
N GLN A 147 -4.38 -12.26 -9.00
CA GLN A 147 -3.55 -11.05 -9.12
C GLN A 147 -3.56 -10.20 -7.85
N SER A 148 -4.55 -10.37 -7.01
CA SER A 148 -4.74 -9.63 -5.76
C SER A 148 -5.47 -10.49 -4.74
N LEU A 149 -5.20 -10.24 -3.47
CA LEU A 149 -5.76 -10.96 -2.33
C LEU A 149 -6.30 -9.98 -1.30
N ALA A 150 -7.41 -10.34 -0.65
CA ALA A 150 -7.89 -9.65 0.54
C ALA A 150 -8.69 -10.61 1.43
N PHE A 151 -8.49 -10.53 2.73
CA PHE A 151 -9.39 -11.16 3.69
C PHE A 151 -10.63 -10.30 3.88
N ASN A 152 -11.75 -10.93 4.14
CA ASN A 152 -12.94 -10.19 4.56
C ASN A 152 -12.78 -9.66 6.00
N SER A 153 -13.68 -8.76 6.40
CA SER A 153 -13.62 -8.10 7.71
C SER A 153 -13.74 -9.05 8.91
N THR A 154 -14.26 -10.27 8.70
CA THR A 154 -14.36 -11.31 9.75
C THR A 154 -13.20 -12.31 9.73
N GLY A 155 -12.29 -12.25 8.75
CA GLY A 155 -11.18 -13.18 8.61
C GLY A 155 -11.59 -14.61 8.24
N THR A 156 -12.83 -14.86 7.82
CA THR A 156 -13.33 -16.20 7.51
C THR A 156 -13.23 -16.58 6.04
N LYS A 157 -13.14 -15.55 5.16
CA LYS A 157 -13.09 -15.73 3.71
C LYS A 157 -11.89 -15.02 3.12
N LEU A 158 -11.30 -15.63 2.10
CA LEU A 158 -10.24 -15.07 1.28
C LEU A 158 -10.80 -14.73 -0.10
N PHE A 159 -10.73 -13.45 -0.47
CA PHE A 159 -11.11 -12.94 -1.78
C PHE A 159 -9.88 -12.82 -2.67
N ALA A 160 -9.99 -13.31 -3.88
CA ALA A 160 -8.92 -13.33 -4.87
C ALA A 160 -9.40 -12.72 -6.20
N GLY A 161 -8.60 -11.80 -6.75
CA GLY A 161 -8.90 -11.09 -7.99
C GLY A 161 -8.31 -11.77 -9.21
N PHE A 162 -9.15 -11.98 -10.24
CA PHE A 162 -8.80 -12.57 -11.52
C PHE A 162 -9.20 -11.64 -12.70
N ASP A 163 -9.09 -12.11 -13.93
CA ASP A 163 -9.60 -11.34 -15.07
C ASP A 163 -11.13 -11.27 -15.04
N ARG A 164 -11.65 -10.07 -14.82
CA ARG A 164 -13.10 -9.74 -14.78
C ARG A 164 -13.92 -10.58 -13.79
N MET A 165 -13.28 -11.13 -12.79
CA MET A 165 -13.88 -12.04 -11.84
C MET A 165 -13.21 -11.90 -10.47
N ILE A 166 -14.00 -12.02 -9.42
CA ILE A 166 -13.52 -12.23 -8.06
C ILE A 166 -13.97 -13.62 -7.63
N ARG A 167 -13.07 -14.37 -7.05
CA ARG A 167 -13.37 -15.66 -6.43
C ARG A 167 -13.10 -15.57 -4.95
N PHE A 168 -13.88 -16.25 -4.15
CA PHE A 168 -13.64 -16.31 -2.72
C PHE A 168 -13.74 -17.71 -2.18
N PHE A 169 -12.86 -17.98 -1.24
CA PHE A 169 -12.64 -19.28 -0.61
C PHE A 169 -12.99 -19.17 0.87
N ASP A 170 -13.50 -20.24 1.43
CA ASP A 170 -13.64 -20.41 2.86
C ASP A 170 -12.28 -20.84 3.44
N LEU A 171 -11.77 -20.12 4.43
CA LEU A 171 -10.47 -20.42 5.03
C LEU A 171 -10.47 -21.75 5.79
N SER A 172 -11.62 -22.16 6.32
CA SER A 172 -11.77 -23.43 7.05
C SER A 172 -11.75 -24.67 6.14
N GLN A 173 -11.94 -24.48 4.83
CA GLN A 173 -12.05 -25.56 3.85
C GLN A 173 -11.07 -25.37 2.69
N PRO A 174 -9.77 -25.64 2.91
CA PRO A 174 -8.77 -25.57 1.85
C PRO A 174 -9.10 -26.61 0.77
N SER A 175 -9.53 -26.15 -0.38
CA SER A 175 -9.95 -27.05 -1.47
C SER A 175 -9.91 -26.33 -2.82
N ARG A 176 -10.44 -26.98 -3.84
CA ARG A 176 -10.77 -26.35 -5.12
C ARG A 176 -12.18 -25.73 -5.14
N ASP A 177 -12.90 -25.77 -4.02
CA ASP A 177 -14.23 -25.18 -3.92
C ASP A 177 -14.12 -23.68 -3.69
N PHE A 178 -14.64 -22.93 -4.61
CA PHE A 178 -14.71 -21.46 -4.55
C PHE A 178 -16.07 -20.99 -5.04
N ARG A 179 -16.46 -19.84 -4.56
CA ARG A 179 -17.56 -19.10 -5.17
C ARG A 179 -17.01 -18.06 -6.12
N ALA A 180 -17.58 -17.98 -7.32
CA ALA A 180 -17.16 -17.06 -8.36
C ALA A 180 -18.16 -15.93 -8.52
N ARG A 181 -17.65 -14.71 -8.61
CA ARG A 181 -18.41 -13.49 -8.86
C ARG A 181 -17.91 -12.85 -10.15
N PRO A 182 -18.58 -13.08 -11.28
CA PRO A 182 -18.25 -12.43 -12.53
C PRO A 182 -18.63 -10.94 -12.43
N LEU A 183 -17.70 -10.04 -12.77
CA LEU A 183 -17.89 -8.59 -12.74
C LEU A 183 -18.41 -8.03 -14.07
N THR A 184 -18.53 -8.89 -15.07
CA THR A 184 -19.14 -8.56 -16.36
C THR A 184 -20.09 -9.69 -16.78
N LYS A 185 -21.27 -9.35 -17.33
CA LYS A 185 -22.25 -10.35 -17.78
C LYS A 185 -21.72 -11.24 -18.91
N THR A 186 -20.94 -10.67 -19.81
CA THR A 186 -20.30 -11.38 -20.91
C THR A 186 -18.92 -10.77 -21.20
N ARG A 187 -18.06 -11.51 -21.91
CA ARG A 187 -16.73 -11.06 -22.32
C ARG A 187 -16.76 -9.75 -23.15
N ARG A 188 -17.86 -9.51 -23.87
CA ARG A 188 -18.06 -8.32 -24.72
C ARG A 188 -18.92 -7.23 -24.06
N ALA A 189 -19.40 -7.46 -22.83
CA ALA A 189 -20.25 -6.49 -22.13
C ALA A 189 -19.51 -5.16 -21.97
N ARG A 190 -20.19 -4.05 -22.22
CA ARG A 190 -19.67 -2.70 -22.00
C ARG A 190 -19.84 -2.25 -20.56
N LYS A 191 -20.81 -2.82 -19.83
CA LYS A 191 -21.07 -2.55 -18.41
C LYS A 191 -20.31 -3.54 -17.53
N GLY A 192 -19.93 -3.09 -16.32
CA GLY A 192 -19.19 -3.83 -15.33
C GLY A 192 -17.67 -3.59 -15.38
N GLN A 193 -16.95 -4.13 -14.42
CA GLN A 193 -15.52 -3.94 -14.27
C GLN A 193 -14.73 -4.91 -15.15
N ARG A 194 -13.81 -4.37 -15.94
CA ARG A 194 -13.03 -5.11 -16.94
C ARG A 194 -11.57 -5.21 -16.56
N GLY A 195 -10.88 -6.17 -17.15
CA GLY A 195 -9.44 -6.40 -16.97
C GLY A 195 -9.14 -7.17 -15.69
N LEU A 196 -7.86 -7.39 -15.46
CA LEU A 196 -7.35 -8.06 -14.27
C LEU A 196 -7.67 -7.23 -13.03
N ILE A 197 -8.22 -7.86 -12.01
CA ILE A 197 -8.47 -7.23 -10.69
C ILE A 197 -7.14 -7.20 -9.95
N SER A 198 -6.53 -6.03 -9.96
CA SER A 198 -5.16 -5.78 -9.51
C SER A 198 -5.03 -5.52 -8.01
N THR A 199 -6.12 -5.16 -7.37
CA THR A 199 -6.12 -4.81 -5.95
C THR A 199 -7.52 -4.98 -5.36
N LEU A 200 -7.57 -5.44 -4.13
CA LEU A 200 -8.78 -5.63 -3.33
C LEU A 200 -8.54 -5.05 -1.93
N HIS A 201 -9.52 -4.38 -1.36
CA HIS A 201 -9.46 -3.93 0.02
C HIS A 201 -10.85 -3.90 0.64
N PHE A 202 -11.01 -4.51 1.81
CA PHE A 202 -12.25 -4.47 2.58
C PHE A 202 -12.35 -3.20 3.39
N ASN A 203 -13.57 -2.69 3.56
CA ASN A 203 -13.82 -1.57 4.43
C ASN A 203 -13.71 -2.03 5.89
N PRO A 204 -12.83 -1.38 6.71
CA PRO A 204 -12.64 -1.78 8.10
C PRO A 204 -13.78 -1.39 9.03
N ASP A 205 -14.78 -0.61 8.57
CA ASP A 205 -15.93 -0.15 9.36
C ASP A 205 -17.02 -1.21 9.57
N HIS A 206 -16.77 -2.46 9.18
CA HIS A 206 -17.73 -3.58 9.24
C HIS A 206 -19.00 -3.39 8.41
N SER A 207 -19.03 -2.46 7.46
CA SER A 207 -20.16 -2.23 6.53
C SER A 207 -20.36 -3.35 5.51
N LYS A 208 -19.49 -4.37 5.52
CA LYS A 208 -19.48 -5.49 4.58
C LYS A 208 -19.40 -5.04 3.11
N ILE A 209 -18.60 -4.03 2.85
CA ILE A 209 -18.27 -3.60 1.50
C ILE A 209 -16.78 -3.73 1.24
N TYR A 210 -16.41 -3.88 -0.02
CA TYR A 210 -15.02 -3.91 -0.44
C TYR A 210 -14.83 -3.17 -1.76
N ALA A 211 -13.65 -2.60 -1.95
CA ALA A 211 -13.23 -1.97 -3.18
C ALA A 211 -12.36 -2.92 -4.00
N ALA A 212 -12.58 -2.90 -5.31
CA ALA A 212 -11.80 -3.63 -6.28
C ALA A 212 -11.26 -2.67 -7.34
N GLY A 213 -9.94 -2.62 -7.49
CA GLY A 213 -9.27 -1.89 -8.57
C GLY A 213 -8.91 -2.83 -9.72
N SER A 214 -8.98 -2.33 -10.95
CA SER A 214 -8.68 -3.10 -12.15
C SER A 214 -7.61 -2.43 -13.01
N TYR A 215 -6.78 -3.23 -13.66
CA TYR A 215 -5.89 -2.73 -14.72
C TYR A 215 -6.66 -2.20 -15.95
N GLY A 216 -7.97 -2.39 -16.01
CA GLY A 216 -8.84 -1.72 -16.97
C GLY A 216 -9.18 -0.25 -16.63
N GLY A 217 -8.56 0.33 -15.60
CA GLY A 217 -8.70 1.73 -15.21
C GLY A 217 -10.00 2.05 -14.47
N THR A 218 -10.58 1.09 -13.77
CA THR A 218 -11.79 1.29 -12.98
C THR A 218 -11.61 0.83 -11.54
N THR A 219 -12.16 1.59 -10.59
CA THR A 219 -12.33 1.17 -9.20
C THR A 219 -13.82 1.03 -8.92
N CYS A 220 -14.25 -0.12 -8.44
CA CYS A 220 -15.64 -0.36 -8.06
C CYS A 220 -15.72 -0.76 -6.59
N VAL A 221 -16.81 -0.38 -5.94
CA VAL A 221 -17.14 -0.80 -4.57
C VAL A 221 -18.33 -1.75 -4.65
N TYR A 222 -18.22 -2.88 -3.97
CA TYR A 222 -19.18 -3.97 -3.97
C TYR A 222 -19.62 -4.33 -2.56
N THR A 223 -20.85 -4.87 -2.43
CA THR A 223 -21.27 -5.56 -1.20
C THR A 223 -20.58 -6.91 -1.06
N GLU A 224 -20.24 -7.33 0.16
CA GLU A 224 -19.60 -8.63 0.42
C GLU A 224 -20.54 -9.79 0.11
N ASP A 225 -21.79 -9.71 0.55
CA ASP A 225 -22.71 -10.85 0.49
C ASP A 225 -23.20 -11.11 -0.94
N GLU A 226 -23.78 -10.13 -1.62
CA GLU A 226 -24.39 -10.30 -2.94
C GLU A 226 -23.47 -9.90 -4.10
N GLY A 227 -22.49 -9.01 -3.85
CA GLY A 227 -21.63 -8.45 -4.86
C GLY A 227 -22.30 -7.42 -5.75
N GLU A 228 -23.26 -6.73 -5.19
CA GLU A 228 -23.86 -5.59 -5.84
C GLU A 228 -22.86 -4.46 -6.00
N GLU A 229 -22.76 -3.89 -7.21
CA GLU A 229 -21.93 -2.73 -7.50
C GLU A 229 -22.61 -1.48 -6.94
N LEU A 230 -22.04 -0.93 -5.86
CA LEU A 230 -22.55 0.29 -5.22
C LEU A 230 -22.01 1.55 -5.90
N LEU A 231 -20.76 1.48 -6.37
CA LEU A 231 -20.03 2.63 -6.87
C LEU A 231 -19.03 2.21 -7.94
N ALA A 232 -18.88 3.02 -9.00
CA ALA A 232 -17.85 2.85 -10.01
C ALA A 232 -17.14 4.18 -10.28
N LEU A 233 -15.85 4.24 -9.92
CA LEU A 233 -14.97 5.39 -10.15
C LEU A 233 -14.12 5.13 -11.39
N ARG A 234 -14.02 6.15 -12.25
CA ARG A 234 -13.24 6.11 -13.51
C ARG A 234 -12.43 7.39 -13.61
N ASP A 235 -11.43 7.46 -12.79
CA ASP A 235 -10.48 8.55 -12.82
C ASP A 235 -9.09 8.02 -13.24
N HIS A 236 -8.04 8.71 -13.05
CA HIS A 236 -6.70 8.32 -13.49
C HIS A 236 -6.54 8.18 -15.02
N ASP A 237 -7.38 8.90 -15.81
CA ASP A 237 -7.29 8.93 -17.27
C ASP A 237 -7.33 7.54 -17.94
N GLY A 238 -8.06 6.59 -17.36
CA GLY A 238 -8.15 5.22 -17.84
C GLY A 238 -6.91 4.35 -17.59
N ARG A 239 -5.97 4.83 -16.77
CA ARG A 239 -4.78 4.08 -16.38
C ARG A 239 -5.12 2.96 -15.41
N GLY A 240 -4.40 1.85 -15.50
CA GLY A 240 -4.66 0.68 -14.66
C GLY A 240 -4.43 0.97 -13.17
N ILE A 241 -5.44 0.68 -12.35
CA ILE A 241 -5.37 0.87 -10.91
C ILE A 241 -4.34 -0.08 -10.31
N SER A 242 -3.41 0.42 -9.53
CA SER A 242 -2.35 -0.36 -8.88
C SER A 242 -2.66 -0.65 -7.42
N GLN A 243 -3.37 0.23 -6.74
CA GLN A 243 -3.72 0.07 -5.33
C GLN A 243 -5.01 0.80 -4.99
N VAL A 244 -5.83 0.19 -4.15
CA VAL A 244 -6.97 0.82 -3.47
C VAL A 244 -6.86 0.55 -1.97
N LYS A 245 -7.24 1.54 -1.14
CA LYS A 245 -7.25 1.38 0.31
C LYS A 245 -8.34 2.26 0.92
N PHE A 246 -9.17 1.69 1.80
CA PHE A 246 -10.07 2.48 2.64
C PHE A 246 -9.31 3.14 3.78
N SER A 247 -9.80 4.30 4.21
CA SER A 247 -9.36 4.88 5.47
C SER A 247 -9.76 3.99 6.66
N PRO A 248 -9.06 4.07 7.80
CA PRO A 248 -9.43 3.32 9.00
C PRO A 248 -10.85 3.61 9.50
N CYS A 249 -11.36 4.81 9.27
CA CYS A 249 -12.74 5.17 9.61
C CYS A 249 -13.78 4.70 8.58
N GLY A 250 -13.37 4.03 7.51
CA GLY A 250 -14.25 3.48 6.49
C GLY A 250 -14.90 4.49 5.55
N ARG A 251 -14.70 5.79 5.75
CA ARG A 251 -15.38 6.87 5.02
C ARG A 251 -14.71 7.26 3.72
N PHE A 252 -13.41 7.18 3.67
CA PHE A 252 -12.63 7.61 2.50
C PHE A 252 -12.03 6.42 1.78
N LEU A 253 -12.02 6.50 0.46
CA LEU A 253 -11.36 5.53 -0.41
C LEU A 253 -10.19 6.22 -1.12
N PHE A 254 -9.02 5.60 -1.07
CA PHE A 254 -7.83 6.06 -1.76
C PHE A 254 -7.54 5.18 -2.96
N THR A 255 -7.21 5.80 -4.08
CA THR A 255 -6.92 5.10 -5.34
C THR A 255 -5.61 5.59 -5.93
N ALA A 256 -4.79 4.66 -6.41
CA ALA A 256 -3.56 4.94 -7.14
C ALA A 256 -3.50 4.12 -8.42
N ALA A 257 -2.93 4.67 -9.47
CA ALA A 257 -2.82 4.01 -10.78
C ALA A 257 -1.35 3.92 -11.24
N ARG A 258 -1.11 3.04 -12.21
CA ARG A 258 0.17 2.93 -12.88
C ARG A 258 0.44 4.18 -13.72
N ARG A 259 1.68 4.64 -13.73
CA ARG A 259 2.11 5.83 -14.46
C ARG A 259 1.29 7.08 -14.15
N ASP A 260 0.70 7.14 -12.97
CA ASP A 260 0.00 8.32 -12.47
C ASP A 260 0.72 8.88 -11.24
N ALA A 261 1.01 10.16 -11.31
CA ALA A 261 1.67 10.88 -10.24
C ALA A 261 0.72 11.19 -9.06
N ARG A 262 -0.55 10.81 -9.14
CA ARG A 262 -1.57 11.20 -8.16
C ARG A 262 -2.12 9.98 -7.42
N ILE A 263 -2.34 10.16 -6.13
CA ILE A 263 -3.19 9.31 -5.30
C ILE A 263 -4.44 10.13 -5.01
N HIS A 264 -5.60 9.64 -5.41
CA HIS A 264 -6.87 10.34 -5.19
C HIS A 264 -7.56 9.85 -3.92
N CYS A 265 -8.12 10.78 -3.17
CA CYS A 265 -8.96 10.54 -2.00
C CYS A 265 -10.42 10.86 -2.34
N TRP A 266 -11.31 9.92 -2.08
CA TRP A 266 -12.74 10.01 -2.35
C TRP A 266 -13.54 9.87 -1.06
N ASP A 267 -14.56 10.71 -0.84
CA ASP A 267 -15.60 10.41 0.15
C ASP A 267 -16.61 9.45 -0.51
N ILE A 268 -16.72 8.21 0.00
CA ILE A 268 -17.60 7.18 -0.59
C ILE A 268 -19.10 7.54 -0.57
N ARG A 269 -19.47 8.55 0.20
CA ARG A 269 -20.85 9.05 0.30
C ARG A 269 -21.15 10.17 -0.72
N ALA A 270 -20.09 10.82 -1.25
CA ALA A 270 -20.18 11.95 -2.15
C ALA A 270 -19.04 11.85 -3.20
N THR A 271 -19.19 10.95 -4.16
CA THR A 271 -18.14 10.57 -5.12
C THR A 271 -18.12 11.39 -6.39
N ASN A 272 -18.84 12.51 -6.43
CA ASN A 272 -18.89 13.37 -7.60
C ASN A 272 -17.58 14.12 -7.85
N GLU A 273 -16.77 14.30 -6.81
CA GLU A 273 -15.50 15.03 -6.85
C GLU A 273 -14.42 14.34 -6.03
N ILE A 274 -13.17 14.53 -6.46
CA ILE A 274 -11.99 14.12 -5.73
C ILE A 274 -11.82 15.09 -4.56
N LEU A 275 -11.77 14.56 -3.34
CA LEU A 275 -11.59 15.38 -2.14
C LEU A 275 -10.16 15.96 -2.07
N HIS A 276 -9.16 15.09 -2.23
CA HIS A 276 -7.73 15.45 -2.25
C HIS A 276 -6.97 14.64 -3.28
N SER A 277 -5.88 15.22 -3.79
CA SER A 277 -4.92 14.53 -4.65
C SER A 277 -3.52 14.69 -4.07
N PHE A 278 -2.86 13.58 -3.77
CA PHE A 278 -1.50 13.55 -3.22
C PHE A 278 -0.52 13.24 -4.35
N ASN A 279 0.47 14.11 -4.54
CA ASN A 279 1.39 14.00 -5.65
C ASN A 279 2.60 13.12 -5.30
N ARG A 280 3.08 12.35 -6.28
CA ARG A 280 4.30 11.56 -6.20
C ARG A 280 4.90 11.38 -7.58
N VAL A 281 6.14 10.94 -7.71
CA VAL A 281 6.70 10.55 -9.00
C VAL A 281 6.56 9.05 -9.18
N ALA A 282 5.64 8.60 -10.05
CA ALA A 282 5.33 7.20 -10.31
C ALA A 282 5.02 6.98 -11.80
N ASP A 283 5.97 7.37 -12.67
CA ASP A 283 5.87 7.32 -14.13
C ASP A 283 6.23 5.95 -14.74
N SER A 284 6.43 4.94 -13.88
CA SER A 284 6.76 3.57 -14.29
C SER A 284 5.57 2.60 -14.12
N ASN A 285 5.71 1.39 -14.70
CA ASN A 285 4.75 0.31 -14.47
C ASN A 285 4.96 -0.43 -13.13
N GLN A 286 6.06 -0.15 -12.44
CA GLN A 286 6.32 -0.72 -11.13
C GLN A 286 5.24 -0.27 -10.15
N ARG A 287 4.81 -1.18 -9.27
CA ARG A 287 3.93 -0.82 -8.16
C ARG A 287 4.74 0.03 -7.18
N VAL A 288 4.28 1.23 -6.95
CA VAL A 288 4.73 2.10 -5.86
C VAL A 288 3.58 2.17 -4.88
N GLU A 289 3.80 1.66 -3.68
CA GLU A 289 2.75 1.54 -2.67
C GLU A 289 2.59 2.84 -1.86
N PHE A 290 1.40 2.99 -1.31
CA PHE A 290 1.09 3.97 -0.28
C PHE A 290 0.40 3.28 0.88
N ASP A 291 0.48 3.87 2.06
CA ASP A 291 -0.23 3.38 3.23
C ASP A 291 -0.82 4.52 4.05
N LEU A 292 -1.81 4.18 4.87
CA LEU A 292 -2.52 5.07 5.77
C LEU A 292 -2.22 4.67 7.21
N HIS A 293 -1.85 5.65 8.02
CA HIS A 293 -1.70 5.46 9.45
C HIS A 293 -3.02 5.02 10.09
N CYS A 294 -2.96 4.16 11.10
CA CYS A 294 -4.13 3.61 11.78
C CYS A 294 -5.05 4.67 12.39
N GLY A 295 -4.53 5.84 12.77
CA GLY A 295 -5.31 7.02 13.16
C GLY A 295 -5.98 7.77 12.00
N GLY A 296 -5.73 7.39 10.74
CA GLY A 296 -6.34 7.98 9.54
C GLY A 296 -5.86 9.37 9.16
N ARG A 297 -4.92 9.97 9.92
CA ARG A 297 -4.44 11.33 9.69
C ARG A 297 -3.32 11.41 8.68
N TYR A 298 -2.43 10.43 8.62
CA TYR A 298 -1.24 10.46 7.78
C TYR A 298 -1.34 9.48 6.64
N LEU A 299 -0.84 9.89 5.47
CA LEU A 299 -0.63 9.06 4.30
C LEU A 299 0.87 9.09 3.97
N ALA A 300 1.49 7.92 3.89
CA ALA A 300 2.86 7.78 3.42
C ALA A 300 2.87 7.12 2.05
N THR A 301 3.73 7.58 1.15
CA THR A 301 3.91 6.99 -0.18
C THR A 301 5.37 7.01 -0.60
N GLY A 302 5.77 5.95 -1.28
CA GLY A 302 7.05 5.94 -1.96
C GLY A 302 7.03 6.76 -3.25
N ASN A 303 8.21 6.84 -3.86
CA ASN A 303 8.46 7.61 -5.06
C ASN A 303 9.53 6.89 -5.91
N ARG A 304 9.45 7.00 -7.23
CA ARG A 304 10.47 6.43 -8.13
C ARG A 304 11.88 6.96 -7.88
N THR A 305 12.01 8.19 -7.41
CA THR A 305 13.32 8.82 -7.11
C THR A 305 13.90 8.40 -5.77
N GLY A 306 13.27 7.48 -5.03
CA GLY A 306 13.71 7.02 -3.72
C GLY A 306 13.23 7.87 -2.55
N ARG A 307 12.45 8.93 -2.78
CA ARG A 307 11.89 9.72 -1.68
C ARG A 307 10.67 9.05 -1.09
N VAL A 308 10.53 9.14 0.23
CA VAL A 308 9.31 8.80 0.95
C VAL A 308 8.61 10.09 1.34
N MET A 309 7.35 10.21 0.96
CA MET A 309 6.57 11.43 1.17
C MET A 309 5.48 11.16 2.19
N LEU A 310 5.37 12.03 3.19
CA LEU A 310 4.35 11.99 4.23
C LEU A 310 3.37 13.15 4.06
N TYR A 311 2.09 12.85 4.00
CA TYR A 311 1.01 13.83 3.82
C TYR A 311 0.05 13.84 5.01
N ASP A 312 -0.52 14.99 5.31
CA ASP A 312 -1.71 15.11 6.14
C ASP A 312 -2.96 14.88 5.28
N VAL A 313 -3.74 13.87 5.64
CA VAL A 313 -4.95 13.46 4.88
C VAL A 313 -6.05 14.50 4.92
N LEU A 314 -6.17 15.25 6.04
CA LEU A 314 -7.25 16.24 6.22
C LEU A 314 -7.01 17.50 5.41
N THR A 315 -5.76 17.94 5.33
CA THR A 315 -5.40 19.18 4.64
C THR A 315 -4.90 18.95 3.22
N GLY A 316 -4.49 17.71 2.88
CA GLY A 316 -3.82 17.39 1.63
C GLY A 316 -2.37 17.91 1.56
N ALA A 317 -1.84 18.47 2.63
CA ALA A 317 -0.52 19.08 2.67
C ALA A 317 0.60 18.05 2.78
N LEU A 318 1.72 18.28 2.08
CA LEU A 318 2.96 17.55 2.28
C LEU A 318 3.58 17.98 3.60
N LEU A 319 3.82 17.02 4.50
CA LEU A 319 4.42 17.24 5.81
C LEU A 319 5.93 17.03 5.80
N ASP A 320 6.39 15.95 5.18
CA ASP A 320 7.81 15.59 5.09
C ASP A 320 8.12 14.84 3.80
N GLU A 321 9.33 15.04 3.28
CA GLU A 321 9.93 14.30 2.16
C GLU A 321 11.44 14.08 2.35
N SER A 322 11.90 14.10 3.60
CA SER A 322 13.33 14.10 3.93
C SER A 322 14.00 12.74 3.80
N ILE A 323 13.22 11.65 3.84
CA ILE A 323 13.76 10.30 3.64
C ILE A 323 14.12 10.13 2.17
N GLN A 324 15.41 9.92 1.90
CA GLN A 324 15.95 9.64 0.58
C GLN A 324 16.62 8.27 0.58
N LEU A 325 16.06 7.33 -0.17
CA LEU A 325 16.64 6.01 -0.42
C LEU A 325 17.47 6.05 -1.70
N PRO A 326 18.43 5.14 -1.85
CA PRO A 326 19.32 5.14 -3.01
C PRO A 326 18.63 4.67 -4.30
N ASP A 327 17.50 3.97 -4.19
CA ASP A 327 16.72 3.46 -5.32
C ASP A 327 15.22 3.72 -5.08
N CYS A 328 14.36 3.34 -6.03
CA CYS A 328 12.91 3.53 -5.97
C CYS A 328 12.33 3.04 -4.64
N ALA A 329 11.68 3.91 -3.89
CA ALA A 329 10.88 3.54 -2.73
C ALA A 329 9.56 2.91 -3.21
N ASN A 330 9.49 1.59 -3.26
CA ASN A 330 8.38 0.86 -3.88
C ASN A 330 7.33 0.37 -2.88
N GLY A 331 7.73 -0.01 -1.67
CA GLY A 331 6.83 -0.45 -0.61
C GLY A 331 6.85 0.48 0.58
N VAL A 332 5.68 0.75 1.13
CA VAL A 332 5.47 1.58 2.32
C VAL A 332 4.37 0.96 3.16
N SER A 333 4.61 0.78 4.46
CA SER A 333 3.62 0.25 5.39
C SER A 333 3.76 0.88 6.77
N PHE A 334 2.67 1.40 7.33
CA PHE A 334 2.64 1.91 8.69
C PHE A 334 2.57 0.79 9.72
N PHE A 335 3.17 1.03 10.86
CA PHE A 335 2.94 0.23 12.06
C PHE A 335 1.57 0.53 12.66
N PRO A 336 0.91 -0.46 13.29
CA PRO A 336 -0.42 -0.31 13.85
C PRO A 336 -0.44 0.40 15.22
N ASP A 337 0.51 1.29 15.46
CA ASP A 337 0.60 2.08 16.70
C ASP A 337 -0.08 3.44 16.50
N PRO A 338 -1.19 3.74 17.21
CA PRO A 338 -1.89 5.01 17.05
C PRO A 338 -1.11 6.22 17.60
N THR A 339 -0.09 6.00 18.44
CA THR A 339 0.67 7.04 19.12
C THR A 339 1.93 7.45 18.37
N ARG A 340 2.45 6.58 17.50
CA ARG A 340 3.69 6.78 16.76
C ARG A 340 3.46 6.61 15.27
N ALA A 341 4.05 7.47 14.48
CA ALA A 341 4.02 7.35 13.03
C ALA A 341 5.27 6.59 12.53
N MET A 342 5.37 5.31 12.86
CA MET A 342 6.43 4.44 12.35
C MET A 342 6.06 3.89 10.99
N VAL A 343 7.03 3.87 10.07
CA VAL A 343 6.86 3.44 8.69
C VAL A 343 7.98 2.49 8.29
N ALA A 344 7.60 1.32 7.79
CA ALA A 344 8.51 0.43 7.08
C ALA A 344 8.53 0.79 5.61
N VAL A 345 9.71 0.85 5.02
CA VAL A 345 9.93 1.21 3.63
C VAL A 345 10.85 0.18 2.96
N SER A 346 10.48 -0.28 1.78
CA SER A 346 11.35 -1.07 0.92
C SER A 346 11.79 -0.28 -0.29
N SER A 347 13.05 -0.47 -0.72
CA SER A 347 13.58 0.16 -1.92
C SER A 347 14.16 -0.85 -2.89
N GLY A 348 13.96 -0.60 -4.16
CA GLY A 348 14.51 -1.37 -5.26
C GLY A 348 13.69 -1.23 -6.53
N GLN A 349 14.33 -1.44 -7.67
CA GLN A 349 13.68 -1.50 -8.97
C GLN A 349 14.43 -2.46 -9.88
N ARG A 350 13.76 -2.88 -10.96
CA ARG A 350 14.45 -3.68 -11.97
C ARG A 350 15.39 -2.79 -12.77
N HIS A 351 16.67 -3.15 -12.75
CA HIS A 351 17.68 -2.57 -13.63
C HIS A 351 17.91 -3.52 -14.82
N TYR A 352 18.08 -2.97 -15.99
CA TYR A 352 18.43 -3.71 -17.20
C TYR A 352 19.86 -3.35 -17.56
N ASP A 353 20.69 -4.36 -17.81
CA ASP A 353 22.03 -4.12 -18.33
C ASP A 353 21.89 -3.57 -19.76
N LEU A 354 22.59 -2.48 -20.05
CA LEU A 354 22.67 -1.96 -21.41
C LEU A 354 23.59 -2.89 -22.21
N PRO A 355 23.31 -3.12 -23.52
CA PRO A 355 24.25 -3.78 -24.39
C PRO A 355 25.64 -3.10 -24.33
N GLU A 356 26.71 -3.88 -24.36
CA GLU A 356 28.08 -3.37 -24.21
C GLU A 356 28.40 -2.28 -25.24
N ASP A 357 27.82 -2.38 -26.43
CA ASP A 357 27.97 -1.41 -27.54
C ASP A 357 27.36 -0.02 -27.22
N MET A 358 26.52 0.11 -26.20
CA MET A 358 25.91 1.38 -25.74
C MET A 358 26.61 1.99 -24.52
N MET A 359 27.59 1.30 -23.94
CA MET A 359 28.32 1.81 -22.77
C MET A 359 29.39 2.86 -23.15
N GLU A 360 29.88 2.89 -24.42
CA GLU A 360 30.92 3.82 -24.85
C GLU A 360 30.42 5.24 -25.16
N GLU A 361 29.10 5.44 -25.38
CA GLU A 361 28.54 6.75 -25.78
C GLU A 361 27.84 7.54 -24.67
N GLU A 362 27.60 6.99 -23.48
CA GLU A 362 26.86 7.68 -22.41
C GLU A 362 27.68 8.01 -21.13
N GLU A 363 28.88 8.58 -21.29
CA GLU A 363 29.49 9.40 -20.22
C GLU A 363 28.84 10.79 -20.12
N GLY A 364 27.76 11.03 -20.85
CA GLY A 364 27.01 12.27 -20.86
C GLY A 364 25.77 12.22 -19.96
N ILE A 365 25.65 13.19 -19.09
CA ILE A 365 24.52 13.49 -18.23
C ILE A 365 23.22 13.54 -19.05
N VAL A 366 22.42 12.47 -19.01
CA VAL A 366 21.04 12.51 -19.48
C VAL A 366 20.12 12.77 -18.28
N ASN A 367 19.63 14.00 -18.21
CA ASN A 367 18.57 14.47 -17.28
C ASN A 367 18.88 14.43 -15.79
N GLY A 368 20.07 14.78 -15.32
CA GLY A 368 20.33 15.17 -13.93
C GLY A 368 20.13 14.09 -12.86
N VAL A 369 19.94 12.83 -13.24
CA VAL A 369 19.85 11.70 -12.31
C VAL A 369 21.09 10.83 -12.54
N GLU A 370 22.06 10.91 -11.63
CA GLU A 370 23.13 9.92 -11.56
C GLU A 370 22.50 8.53 -11.42
N ARG A 371 22.66 7.68 -12.44
CA ARG A 371 22.33 6.26 -12.31
C ARG A 371 23.24 5.68 -11.23
N ALA A 372 22.64 5.21 -10.15
CA ALA A 372 23.36 4.45 -9.16
C ALA A 372 24.01 3.23 -9.84
N LYS A 373 25.35 3.17 -9.83
CA LYS A 373 26.16 2.09 -10.44
C LYS A 373 25.97 0.72 -9.78
N SER A 374 25.20 0.63 -8.67
CA SER A 374 24.85 -0.61 -7.99
C SER A 374 23.41 -0.53 -7.49
N ALA A 375 22.61 -1.55 -7.79
CA ALA A 375 21.28 -1.70 -7.20
C ALA A 375 21.38 -1.76 -5.68
N ALA A 376 20.72 -0.85 -4.99
CA ALA A 376 20.68 -0.81 -3.53
C ALA A 376 19.28 -1.21 -3.07
N ASN A 377 19.12 -2.50 -2.76
CA ASN A 377 17.89 -3.07 -2.24
C ASN A 377 17.91 -2.99 -0.72
N LEU A 378 16.99 -2.23 -0.15
CA LEU A 378 16.94 -1.94 1.27
C LEU A 378 15.55 -2.18 1.84
N LEU A 379 15.51 -2.63 3.08
CA LEU A 379 14.36 -2.58 3.95
C LEU A 379 14.70 -1.73 5.17
N GLN A 380 13.96 -0.67 5.41
CA GLN A 380 14.24 0.26 6.51
C GLN A 380 12.97 0.62 7.26
N VAL A 381 13.10 0.90 8.56
CA VAL A 381 12.02 1.40 9.41
C VAL A 381 12.40 2.77 9.93
N TYR A 382 11.48 3.71 9.78
CA TYR A 382 11.62 5.07 10.26
C TYR A 382 10.51 5.42 11.24
N ASP A 383 10.86 6.18 12.28
CA ASP A 383 9.93 6.76 13.21
C ASP A 383 9.85 8.28 12.96
N PHE A 384 8.68 8.74 12.56
CA PHE A 384 8.37 10.16 12.47
C PHE A 384 7.92 10.65 13.84
N GLN A 385 8.74 11.42 14.51
CA GLN A 385 8.36 12.07 15.77
C GLN A 385 7.20 13.03 15.51
N VAL A 386 6.00 12.61 15.81
CA VAL A 386 4.81 13.46 15.76
C VAL A 386 4.93 14.47 16.90
N PRO A 387 4.90 15.81 16.63
CA PRO A 387 4.82 16.79 17.70
C PRO A 387 3.59 16.45 18.56
N GLN A 388 3.80 16.14 19.84
CA GLN A 388 2.69 16.03 20.77
C GLN A 388 2.01 17.41 20.77
N HIS A 389 0.74 17.45 20.41
CA HIS A 389 -0.08 18.63 20.62
C HIS A 389 -0.09 18.86 22.12
N ASP A 390 0.61 19.89 22.58
CA ASP A 390 0.41 20.45 23.91
C ASP A 390 -1.10 20.60 24.05
N GLU A 391 -1.66 19.97 25.06
CA GLU A 391 -3.04 20.16 25.49
C GLU A 391 -3.24 21.66 25.57
N ILE A 392 -4.00 22.21 24.62
CA ILE A 392 -4.46 23.58 24.71
C ILE A 392 -5.23 23.64 26.00
N ASN A 393 -4.61 24.22 27.02
CA ASN A 393 -5.19 24.56 28.31
C ASN A 393 -6.56 25.18 28.08
N ASN A 394 -7.62 24.40 28.08
CA ASN A 394 -8.96 24.84 28.34
C ASN A 394 -9.04 25.24 29.83
N LYS A 395 -8.52 26.42 30.14
CA LYS A 395 -9.00 27.14 31.29
C LYS A 395 -10.46 27.50 30.99
N PRO A 396 -11.43 27.01 31.76
CA PRO A 396 -12.75 27.56 31.67
C PRO A 396 -12.68 29.02 32.17
N ASP A 397 -12.93 29.96 31.27
CA ASP A 397 -13.20 31.33 31.67
C ASP A 397 -14.42 31.36 32.57
N SER A 398 -14.14 31.45 33.86
CA SER A 398 -15.12 31.79 34.90
C SER A 398 -15.44 33.25 34.79
N ALA A 399 -16.39 33.65 33.96
CA ALA A 399 -17.11 34.90 34.10
C ALA A 399 -18.31 34.94 33.16
N SER A 400 -19.44 34.68 33.67
CA SER A 400 -20.68 35.44 33.56
C SER A 400 -21.90 34.54 33.73
N ALA A 401 -22.21 34.26 34.97
CA ALA A 401 -23.59 34.02 35.38
C ALA A 401 -24.22 35.43 35.63
N ALA A 402 -25.16 35.83 34.76
CA ALA A 402 -26.23 36.75 35.11
C ALA A 402 -27.30 36.81 34.00
N VAL A 403 -28.49 36.30 34.39
CA VAL A 403 -29.82 36.87 34.11
C VAL A 403 -30.28 36.92 32.64
N ILE A 404 -31.16 36.18 32.21
CA ILE A 404 -32.64 36.07 32.24
C ILE A 404 -33.05 34.77 31.53
#